data_69a74ec2afad7b20748ed2d84d348ce4
#
_entry.id   69a74ec2afad7b20748ed2d84d348ce4
#
_cell.length_a   1.000
_cell.length_b   1.000
_cell.length_c   1.000
_cell.angle_alpha   90.00
_cell.angle_beta   90.00
_cell.angle_gamma   90.00
#
_symmetry.space_group_name_H-M   'P 1'
#
loop_
_entity.id
_entity.type
_entity.pdbx_description
1 polymer ?
#
loop_
_entity_poly.entity_id
_entity_poly.type
_entity_poly.pdbx_seq_one_letter_code
_entity_poly.pdbx_strand_id
1 'polypeptide(L)'
;MLIALLRKFLLTLITLIILSIISYNILLRDPLNSLNGIGVMTGYFRYVASLLQADLGISYINGEPLTVQMLSVFPSTITLCVSVLLLSLLIGLPLGFWVAYIQKSTLGKVMTWLGSLSFSMPVFWLALLLLYSASINRWEIAAVGDLHPIYAIQPLTGFRILDILSTDSPHQLKMMQSALHHLILPTLVLGIPSILEVMRFTQERANYVMKQNYIKVAQTRGWSAFRIFRSHVLGNSLPALIPTIARHFTVIFAFGMLIENIFSWGGIGRWLINALAVQDYNAISAGVVVIGGFVLLIDLFTSFLKTLLDPSQKKDWYTK
;
A
#
# COMPACT_ATOMS: atom_id res chain seq x y z
N MET A 1 5.08 -18.53 20.01
CA MET A 1 5.45 -18.06 18.67
C MET A 1 4.78 -18.91 17.58
N LEU A 2 5.11 -20.21 17.44
CA LEU A 2 4.58 -21.10 16.40
C LEU A 2 3.05 -21.15 16.39
N ILE A 3 2.42 -21.30 17.56
CA ILE A 3 0.95 -21.36 17.73
C ILE A 3 0.29 -20.06 17.24
N ALA A 4 0.87 -18.89 17.51
CA ALA A 4 0.33 -17.61 17.04
C ALA A 4 0.42 -17.46 15.52
N LEU A 5 1.52 -17.89 14.91
CA LEU A 5 1.68 -17.93 13.46
C LEU A 5 0.71 -18.93 12.81
N LEU A 6 0.57 -20.14 13.40
CA LEU A 6 -0.36 -21.14 12.91
C LEU A 6 -1.81 -20.64 12.96
N ARG A 7 -2.21 -20.02 14.09
CA ARG A 7 -3.55 -19.40 14.22
C ARG A 7 -3.76 -18.33 13.16
N LYS A 8 -2.76 -17.48 12.91
CA LYS A 8 -2.85 -16.43 11.90
C LYS A 8 -2.96 -17.03 10.49
N PHE A 9 -2.16 -18.05 10.19
CA PHE A 9 -2.23 -18.76 8.92
C PHE A 9 -3.61 -19.39 8.69
N LEU A 10 -4.17 -20.06 9.70
CA LEU A 10 -5.51 -20.64 9.61
C LEU A 10 -6.59 -19.56 9.40
N LEU A 11 -6.51 -18.42 10.10
CA LEU A 11 -7.43 -17.31 9.87
C LEU A 11 -7.29 -16.75 8.45
N THR A 12 -6.08 -16.61 7.93
CA THR A 12 -5.85 -16.17 6.54
C THR A 12 -6.44 -17.18 5.53
N LEU A 13 -6.30 -18.48 5.79
CA LEU A 13 -6.90 -19.52 4.95
C LEU A 13 -8.42 -19.42 4.94
N ILE A 14 -9.05 -19.24 6.11
CA ILE A 14 -10.50 -19.07 6.22
C ILE A 14 -10.96 -17.83 5.45
N THR A 15 -10.24 -16.71 5.58
CA THR A 15 -10.58 -15.48 4.83
C THR A 15 -10.40 -15.64 3.33
N LEU A 16 -9.39 -16.39 2.86
CA LEU A 16 -9.23 -16.74 1.43
C LEU A 16 -10.39 -17.59 0.91
N ILE A 17 -10.87 -18.55 1.69
CA ILE A 17 -12.04 -19.37 1.33
C ILE A 17 -13.28 -18.48 1.23
N ILE A 18 -13.52 -17.60 2.19
CA ILE A 18 -14.65 -16.65 2.16
C ILE A 18 -14.53 -15.74 0.92
N LEU A 19 -13.34 -15.21 0.65
CA LEU A 19 -13.08 -14.37 -0.51
C LEU A 19 -13.37 -15.12 -1.82
N SER A 20 -12.94 -16.39 -1.95
CA SER A 20 -13.22 -17.20 -3.13
C SER A 20 -14.70 -17.51 -3.30
N ILE A 21 -15.46 -17.70 -2.21
CA ILE A 21 -16.91 -17.87 -2.25
C ILE A 21 -17.59 -16.60 -2.73
N ILE A 22 -17.19 -15.42 -2.22
CA ILE A 22 -17.73 -14.13 -2.65
C ILE A 22 -17.46 -13.94 -4.15
N SER A 23 -16.24 -14.17 -4.57
CA SER A 23 -15.82 -14.02 -5.96
C SER A 23 -16.59 -14.99 -6.89
N TYR A 24 -16.76 -16.23 -6.49
CA TYR A 24 -17.59 -17.21 -7.23
C TYR A 24 -19.05 -16.74 -7.36
N ASN A 25 -19.65 -16.19 -6.30
CA ASN A 25 -21.00 -15.65 -6.35
C ASN A 25 -21.12 -14.43 -7.27
N ILE A 26 -20.06 -13.61 -7.41
CA ILE A 26 -20.03 -12.51 -8.39
C ILE A 26 -20.04 -13.10 -9.80
N LEU A 27 -19.21 -14.12 -10.04
CA LEU A 27 -19.11 -14.80 -11.33
C LEU A 27 -20.44 -15.42 -11.78
N LEU A 28 -21.23 -15.99 -10.86
CA LEU A 28 -22.55 -16.57 -11.14
C LEU A 28 -23.62 -15.54 -11.51
N ARG A 29 -23.37 -14.24 -11.32
CA ARG A 29 -24.30 -13.18 -11.77
C ARG A 29 -24.29 -12.99 -13.27
N ASP A 30 -23.28 -13.48 -13.96
CA ASP A 30 -23.25 -13.50 -15.41
C ASP A 30 -24.09 -14.64 -15.94
N PRO A 31 -25.20 -14.36 -16.68
CA PRO A 31 -26.04 -15.39 -17.23
C PRO A 31 -25.37 -16.24 -18.31
N LEU A 32 -24.31 -15.75 -18.93
CA LEU A 32 -23.54 -16.44 -19.97
C LEU A 32 -22.44 -17.35 -19.43
N ASN A 33 -22.23 -17.32 -18.11
CA ASN A 33 -21.16 -18.11 -17.52
C ASN A 33 -21.47 -19.63 -17.58
N SER A 34 -20.54 -20.41 -18.11
CA SER A 34 -20.66 -21.86 -18.27
C SER A 34 -20.87 -22.62 -16.95
N LEU A 35 -20.56 -22.00 -15.82
CA LEU A 35 -20.74 -22.60 -14.50
C LEU A 35 -22.19 -22.55 -14.00
N ASN A 36 -23.07 -21.73 -14.62
CA ASN A 36 -24.47 -21.60 -14.22
C ASN A 36 -25.32 -22.87 -14.46
N GLY A 37 -24.90 -23.73 -15.37
CA GLY A 37 -25.60 -25.01 -15.66
C GLY A 37 -25.09 -26.21 -14.82
N ILE A 38 -24.09 -26.01 -13.98
CA ILE A 38 -23.45 -27.04 -13.18
C ILE A 38 -23.89 -26.87 -11.72
N GLY A 39 -24.13 -27.97 -11.01
CA GLY A 39 -24.49 -27.88 -9.58
C GLY A 39 -23.52 -26.99 -8.81
N VAL A 40 -24.03 -26.12 -7.92
CA VAL A 40 -23.28 -25.06 -7.23
C VAL A 40 -21.96 -25.55 -6.63
N MET A 41 -21.97 -26.72 -6.00
CA MET A 41 -20.76 -27.30 -5.39
C MET A 41 -19.71 -27.71 -6.43
N THR A 42 -20.12 -28.37 -7.51
CA THR A 42 -19.23 -28.77 -8.59
C THR A 42 -18.65 -27.56 -9.33
N GLY A 43 -19.45 -26.54 -9.56
CA GLY A 43 -19.03 -25.27 -10.16
C GLY A 43 -18.00 -24.55 -9.29
N TYR A 44 -18.24 -24.50 -7.97
CA TYR A 44 -17.28 -23.91 -7.05
C TYR A 44 -15.94 -24.63 -7.04
N PHE A 45 -15.91 -25.96 -6.98
CA PHE A 45 -14.64 -26.70 -7.02
C PHE A 45 -13.88 -26.49 -8.34
N ARG A 46 -14.58 -26.41 -9.48
CA ARG A 46 -13.95 -26.08 -10.76
C ARG A 46 -13.35 -24.67 -10.74
N TYR A 47 -14.09 -23.70 -10.22
CA TYR A 47 -13.61 -22.35 -10.07
C TYR A 47 -12.34 -22.26 -9.19
N VAL A 48 -12.34 -22.92 -8.04
CA VAL A 48 -11.15 -22.97 -7.17
C VAL A 48 -9.98 -23.66 -7.86
N ALA A 49 -10.22 -24.74 -8.60
CA ALA A 49 -9.19 -25.41 -9.37
C ALA A 49 -8.56 -24.51 -10.44
N SER A 50 -9.36 -23.70 -11.16
CA SER A 50 -8.85 -22.69 -12.09
C SER A 50 -8.00 -21.63 -11.39
N LEU A 51 -8.46 -21.12 -10.24
CA LEU A 51 -7.67 -20.15 -9.44
C LEU A 51 -6.30 -20.72 -9.02
N LEU A 52 -6.24 -21.99 -8.62
CA LEU A 52 -4.98 -22.65 -8.23
C LEU A 52 -4.03 -22.83 -9.42
N GLN A 53 -4.54 -22.86 -10.64
CA GLN A 53 -3.76 -22.87 -11.88
C GLN A 53 -3.41 -21.46 -12.38
N ALA A 54 -3.73 -20.41 -11.60
CA ALA A 54 -3.61 -19.01 -11.99
C ALA A 54 -4.42 -18.64 -13.26
N ASP A 55 -5.45 -19.42 -13.57
CA ASP A 55 -6.41 -19.10 -14.62
C ASP A 55 -7.56 -18.30 -14.02
N LEU A 56 -7.56 -17.00 -14.30
CA LEU A 56 -8.57 -16.04 -13.86
C LEU A 56 -9.71 -15.88 -14.86
N GLY A 57 -9.67 -16.61 -15.97
CA GLY A 57 -10.59 -16.50 -17.07
C GLY A 57 -10.25 -15.40 -18.08
N ILE A 58 -11.21 -15.06 -18.92
CA ILE A 58 -11.08 -14.05 -19.99
C ILE A 58 -12.04 -12.90 -19.75
N SER A 59 -11.66 -11.68 -20.16
CA SER A 59 -12.54 -10.53 -20.19
C SER A 59 -13.59 -10.67 -21.32
N TYR A 60 -14.83 -10.33 -21.01
CA TYR A 60 -15.89 -10.31 -22.04
C TYR A 60 -15.77 -9.14 -23.03
N ILE A 61 -15.01 -8.11 -22.69
CA ILE A 61 -14.93 -6.89 -23.51
C ILE A 61 -13.96 -7.10 -24.67
N ASN A 62 -12.77 -7.62 -24.38
CA ASN A 62 -11.68 -7.73 -25.36
C ASN A 62 -11.21 -9.17 -25.61
N GLY A 63 -11.76 -10.15 -24.89
CA GLY A 63 -11.37 -11.56 -25.03
C GLY A 63 -9.97 -11.90 -24.52
N GLU A 64 -9.28 -10.97 -23.87
CA GLU A 64 -7.93 -11.19 -23.36
C GLU A 64 -7.94 -11.94 -22.01
N PRO A 65 -6.91 -12.76 -21.73
CA PRO A 65 -6.76 -13.41 -20.43
C PRO A 65 -6.63 -12.37 -19.32
N LEU A 66 -7.46 -12.47 -18.27
CA LEU A 66 -7.47 -11.55 -17.14
C LEU A 66 -6.15 -11.56 -16.37
N THR A 67 -5.46 -12.70 -16.32
CA THR A 67 -4.14 -12.83 -15.71
C THR A 67 -3.13 -11.87 -16.37
N VAL A 68 -3.12 -11.80 -17.70
CA VAL A 68 -2.22 -10.92 -18.46
C VAL A 68 -2.55 -9.44 -18.20
N GLN A 69 -3.85 -9.09 -18.26
CA GLN A 69 -4.29 -7.73 -17.97
C GLN A 69 -3.88 -7.29 -16.55
N MET A 70 -4.10 -8.13 -15.55
CA MET A 70 -3.72 -7.81 -14.17
C MET A 70 -2.21 -7.64 -13.99
N LEU A 71 -1.42 -8.51 -14.60
CA LEU A 71 0.04 -8.39 -14.55
C LEU A 71 0.55 -7.11 -15.22
N SER A 72 -0.19 -6.55 -16.17
CA SER A 72 0.18 -5.28 -16.82
C SER A 72 -0.19 -4.05 -15.99
N VAL A 73 -1.29 -4.07 -15.22
CA VAL A 73 -1.78 -2.89 -14.46
C VAL A 73 -1.33 -2.90 -12.99
N PHE A 74 -1.11 -4.07 -12.39
CA PHE A 74 -0.74 -4.18 -10.98
C PHE A 74 0.59 -3.49 -10.64
N PRO A 75 1.65 -3.57 -11.47
CA PRO A 75 2.90 -2.87 -11.21
C PRO A 75 2.76 -1.35 -11.11
N SER A 76 1.84 -0.74 -11.84
CA SER A 76 1.56 0.70 -11.75
C SER A 76 1.01 1.10 -10.37
N THR A 77 0.11 0.30 -9.80
CA THR A 77 -0.38 0.47 -8.43
C THR A 77 0.74 0.34 -7.40
N ILE A 78 1.59 -0.68 -7.54
CA ILE A 78 2.73 -0.89 -6.65
C ILE A 78 3.71 0.28 -6.75
N THR A 79 3.99 0.80 -7.94
CA THR A 79 4.85 1.97 -8.15
C THR A 79 4.32 3.17 -7.35
N LEU A 80 3.03 3.47 -7.46
CA LEU A 80 2.41 4.56 -6.71
C LEU A 80 2.51 4.32 -5.19
N CYS A 81 2.12 3.13 -4.71
CA CYS A 81 2.13 2.81 -3.28
C CYS A 81 3.55 2.85 -2.68
N VAL A 82 4.54 2.33 -3.40
CA VAL A 82 5.94 2.35 -2.95
C VAL A 82 6.49 3.78 -2.94
N SER A 83 6.16 4.61 -3.94
CA SER A 83 6.56 6.02 -3.97
C SER A 83 6.00 6.79 -2.77
N VAL A 84 4.73 6.58 -2.44
CA VAL A 84 4.08 7.17 -1.25
C VAL A 84 4.74 6.68 0.04
N LEU A 85 4.97 5.37 0.16
CA LEU A 85 5.63 4.80 1.33
C LEU A 85 7.04 5.37 1.53
N LEU A 86 7.84 5.41 0.47
CA LEU A 86 9.20 5.96 0.53
C LEU A 86 9.19 7.45 0.94
N LEU A 87 8.30 8.25 0.35
CA LEU A 87 8.13 9.66 0.72
C LEU A 87 7.73 9.81 2.19
N SER A 88 6.77 9.00 2.64
CA SER A 88 6.30 9.05 4.04
C SER A 88 7.36 8.60 5.04
N LEU A 89 8.20 7.64 4.69
CA LEU A 89 9.32 7.22 5.53
C LEU A 89 10.44 8.27 5.55
N LEU A 90 10.78 8.82 4.39
CA LEU A 90 11.86 9.81 4.26
C LEU A 90 11.57 11.08 5.08
N ILE A 91 10.32 11.52 5.10
CA ILE A 91 9.91 12.74 5.79
C ILE A 91 9.32 12.41 7.17
N GLY A 92 8.43 11.45 7.28
CA GLY A 92 7.66 11.15 8.49
C GLY A 92 8.52 10.58 9.62
N LEU A 93 9.51 9.72 9.35
CA LEU A 93 10.39 9.19 10.40
C LEU A 93 11.23 10.29 11.05
N PRO A 94 12.01 11.11 10.32
CA PRO A 94 12.76 12.21 10.93
C PRO A 94 11.89 13.20 11.68
N LEU A 95 10.74 13.59 11.08
CA LEU A 95 9.78 14.47 11.72
C LEU A 95 9.24 13.88 13.02
N GLY A 96 8.89 12.59 13.05
CA GLY A 96 8.34 11.92 14.22
C GLY A 96 9.33 11.89 15.37
N PHE A 97 10.61 11.59 15.11
CA PHE A 97 11.67 11.67 16.13
C PHE A 97 11.89 13.10 16.62
N TRP A 98 11.90 14.06 15.72
CA TRP A 98 12.06 15.47 16.07
C TRP A 98 10.88 15.97 16.93
N VAL A 99 9.66 15.69 16.54
CA VAL A 99 8.44 16.07 17.31
C VAL A 99 8.42 15.41 18.69
N ALA A 100 8.89 14.15 18.80
CA ALA A 100 9.03 13.49 20.09
C ALA A 100 10.01 14.23 21.01
N TYR A 101 11.11 14.76 20.48
CA TYR A 101 12.07 15.52 21.23
C TYR A 101 11.53 16.87 21.73
N ILE A 102 10.78 17.58 20.87
CA ILE A 102 10.20 18.89 21.16
C ILE A 102 8.75 18.84 21.71
N GLN A 103 8.25 17.68 22.12
CA GLN A 103 6.83 17.48 22.49
C GLN A 103 6.26 18.46 23.55
N LYS A 104 7.13 19.01 24.42
CA LYS A 104 6.73 19.99 25.46
C LYS A 104 6.58 21.40 24.90
N SER A 105 7.15 21.72 23.76
CA SER A 105 7.06 23.04 23.11
C SER A 105 5.69 23.23 22.44
N THR A 106 5.32 24.49 22.17
CA THR A 106 4.10 24.82 21.43
C THR A 106 4.11 24.18 20.03
N LEU A 107 5.25 24.24 19.33
CA LEU A 107 5.40 23.62 18.01
C LEU A 107 5.20 22.10 18.07
N GLY A 108 5.78 21.41 19.07
CA GLY A 108 5.59 19.98 19.27
C GLY A 108 4.13 19.61 19.50
N LYS A 109 3.38 20.41 20.26
CA LYS A 109 1.94 20.19 20.47
C LYS A 109 1.14 20.38 19.17
N VAL A 110 1.44 21.41 18.39
CA VAL A 110 0.80 21.67 17.09
C VAL A 110 1.07 20.51 16.12
N MET A 111 2.31 20.06 16.01
CA MET A 111 2.67 18.91 15.14
C MET A 111 1.99 17.61 15.59
N THR A 112 1.89 17.38 16.90
CA THR A 112 1.15 16.20 17.42
C THR A 112 -0.34 16.28 17.05
N TRP A 113 -0.93 17.48 17.16
CA TRP A 113 -2.32 17.70 16.76
C TRP A 113 -2.52 17.47 15.24
N LEU A 114 -1.61 18.00 14.39
CA LEU A 114 -1.63 17.76 12.95
C LEU A 114 -1.52 16.24 12.64
N GLY A 115 -0.65 15.52 13.34
CA GLY A 115 -0.56 14.07 13.22
C GLY A 115 -1.87 13.35 13.55
N SER A 116 -2.66 13.88 14.48
CA SER A 116 -3.97 13.31 14.83
C SER A 116 -5.04 13.54 13.75
N LEU A 117 -4.86 14.58 12.92
CA LEU A 117 -5.78 14.89 11.81
C LEU A 117 -5.58 14.00 10.59
N SER A 118 -4.47 13.24 10.50
CA SER A 118 -4.15 12.43 9.32
C SER A 118 -5.29 11.50 8.89
N PHE A 119 -5.98 10.87 9.85
CA PHE A 119 -7.13 10.00 9.60
C PHE A 119 -8.42 10.71 9.22
N SER A 120 -8.53 12.00 9.54
CA SER A 120 -9.75 12.79 9.27
C SER A 120 -9.69 13.49 7.91
N MET A 121 -8.54 13.45 7.23
CA MET A 121 -8.38 14.08 5.92
C MET A 121 -9.01 13.21 4.82
N PRO A 122 -10.07 13.66 4.14
CA PRO A 122 -10.63 12.91 3.03
C PRO A 122 -9.69 13.03 1.82
N VAL A 123 -8.99 11.93 1.52
CA VAL A 123 -7.93 11.87 0.50
C VAL A 123 -8.45 12.29 -0.88
N PHE A 124 -9.69 11.92 -1.22
CA PHE A 124 -10.31 12.31 -2.48
C PHE A 124 -10.52 13.83 -2.60
N TRP A 125 -10.87 14.50 -1.49
CA TRP A 125 -11.02 15.94 -1.45
C TRP A 125 -9.67 16.66 -1.64
N LEU A 126 -8.63 16.15 -0.99
CA LEU A 126 -7.26 16.64 -1.19
C LEU A 126 -6.80 16.46 -2.64
N ALA A 127 -7.18 15.34 -3.28
CA ALA A 127 -6.90 15.11 -4.69
C ALA A 127 -7.54 16.18 -5.59
N LEU A 128 -8.81 16.47 -5.38
CA LEU A 128 -9.53 17.48 -6.16
C LEU A 128 -8.96 18.88 -5.94
N LEU A 129 -8.61 19.23 -4.71
CA LEU A 129 -7.98 20.51 -4.40
C LEU A 129 -6.62 20.69 -5.09
N LEU A 130 -5.77 19.67 -5.05
CA LEU A 130 -4.45 19.74 -5.68
C LEU A 130 -4.56 19.74 -7.20
N LEU A 131 -5.47 18.96 -7.78
CA LEU A 131 -5.77 19.02 -9.22
C LEU A 131 -6.26 20.40 -9.66
N TYR A 132 -7.21 20.97 -8.91
CA TYR A 132 -7.72 22.31 -9.16
C TYR A 132 -6.61 23.36 -9.07
N SER A 133 -5.78 23.31 -8.01
CA SER A 133 -4.66 24.20 -7.82
C SER A 133 -3.62 24.08 -8.95
N ALA A 134 -3.30 22.85 -9.36
CA ALA A 134 -2.38 22.59 -10.46
C ALA A 134 -2.92 23.16 -11.80
N SER A 135 -4.22 23.02 -12.04
CA SER A 135 -4.87 23.51 -13.25
C SER A 135 -4.87 25.04 -13.32
N ILE A 136 -5.29 25.74 -12.24
CA ILE A 136 -5.33 27.19 -12.21
C ILE A 136 -3.93 27.81 -12.35
N ASN A 137 -2.97 27.25 -11.63
CA ASN A 137 -1.60 27.78 -11.62
C ASN A 137 -0.75 27.28 -12.79
N ARG A 138 -1.35 26.51 -13.70
CA ARG A 138 -0.68 25.93 -14.89
C ARG A 138 0.63 25.24 -14.53
N TRP A 139 0.61 24.45 -13.47
CA TRP A 139 1.79 23.70 -13.07
C TRP A 139 2.21 22.76 -14.20
N GLU A 140 3.51 22.67 -14.46
CA GLU A 140 4.07 21.74 -15.44
C GLU A 140 3.94 20.27 -15.02
N ILE A 141 3.51 20.03 -13.79
CA ILE A 141 3.25 18.68 -13.26
C ILE A 141 1.98 18.18 -13.92
N ALA A 142 2.13 17.14 -14.71
CA ALA A 142 0.99 16.53 -15.39
C ALA A 142 -0.03 15.98 -14.40
N ALA A 143 -1.29 16.29 -14.66
CA ALA A 143 -2.37 15.97 -13.74
C ALA A 143 -2.98 14.59 -13.98
N VAL A 144 -2.88 14.00 -15.18
CA VAL A 144 -3.67 12.83 -15.61
C VAL A 144 -2.80 11.81 -16.34
N GLY A 145 -2.99 10.53 -16.00
CA GLY A 145 -2.27 9.40 -16.58
C GLY A 145 -0.96 9.08 -15.87
N ASP A 146 -0.24 8.08 -16.38
CA ASP A 146 1.05 7.60 -15.85
C ASP A 146 2.23 7.99 -16.75
N LEU A 147 1.94 8.41 -17.98
CA LEU A 147 2.90 8.89 -18.97
C LEU A 147 2.20 9.77 -20.00
N HIS A 148 2.93 10.74 -20.59
CA HIS A 148 2.37 11.56 -21.66
C HIS A 148 2.02 10.71 -22.88
N PRO A 149 0.82 10.87 -23.48
CA PRO A 149 0.33 10.00 -24.56
C PRO A 149 1.19 9.97 -25.83
N ILE A 150 2.07 10.97 -26.04
CA ILE A 150 2.99 11.00 -27.18
C ILE A 150 4.03 9.88 -27.12
N TYR A 151 4.28 9.31 -25.92
CA TYR A 151 5.26 8.26 -25.72
C TYR A 151 4.57 6.90 -25.70
N ALA A 152 4.70 6.14 -26.79
CA ALA A 152 4.26 4.76 -26.86
C ALA A 152 5.38 3.85 -26.34
N ILE A 153 5.16 3.17 -25.20
CA ILE A 153 6.10 2.20 -24.63
C ILE A 153 5.37 0.87 -24.54
N GLN A 154 6.00 -0.18 -25.06
CA GLN A 154 5.51 -1.54 -24.86
C GLN A 154 5.82 -1.96 -23.42
N PRO A 155 4.82 -2.39 -22.64
CA PRO A 155 5.05 -2.85 -21.27
C PRO A 155 5.81 -4.21 -21.31
N LEU A 156 7.04 -4.22 -20.82
CA LEU A 156 7.83 -5.44 -20.64
C LEU A 156 7.62 -6.04 -19.26
N THR A 157 7.75 -5.19 -18.24
CA THR A 157 7.64 -5.57 -16.83
C THR A 157 6.34 -5.06 -16.21
N GLY A 158 5.67 -4.10 -16.84
CA GLY A 158 4.55 -3.34 -16.33
C GLY A 158 4.94 -2.21 -15.35
N PHE A 159 6.19 -2.19 -14.89
CA PHE A 159 6.73 -1.06 -14.14
C PHE A 159 7.21 0.02 -15.10
N ARG A 160 6.43 1.09 -15.26
CA ARG A 160 6.69 2.15 -16.26
C ARG A 160 8.12 2.68 -16.23
N ILE A 161 8.69 2.90 -15.05
CA ILE A 161 10.06 3.40 -14.89
C ILE A 161 11.08 2.36 -15.40
N LEU A 162 10.89 1.07 -15.10
CA LEU A 162 11.79 0.01 -15.55
C LEU A 162 11.66 -0.20 -17.06
N ASP A 163 10.44 -0.15 -17.58
CA ASP A 163 10.18 -0.29 -19.01
C ASP A 163 10.83 0.85 -19.82
N ILE A 164 10.77 2.10 -19.29
CA ILE A 164 11.49 3.24 -19.89
C ILE A 164 13.00 3.01 -19.87
N LEU A 165 13.57 2.53 -18.77
CA LEU A 165 15.01 2.27 -18.67
C LEU A 165 15.47 1.15 -19.61
N SER A 166 14.59 0.21 -19.93
CA SER A 166 14.86 -0.91 -20.85
C SER A 166 14.63 -0.54 -22.32
N THR A 167 14.06 0.64 -22.60
CA THR A 167 13.77 1.08 -23.96
C THR A 167 15.00 1.82 -24.55
N ASP A 168 15.49 1.34 -25.67
CA ASP A 168 16.54 2.03 -26.44
C ASP A 168 15.92 3.12 -27.31
N SER A 169 15.75 4.31 -26.73
CA SER A 169 15.11 5.47 -27.38
C SER A 169 15.92 6.75 -27.18
N PRO A 170 16.11 7.56 -28.21
CA PRO A 170 16.77 8.87 -28.07
C PRO A 170 16.02 9.84 -27.16
N HIS A 171 14.76 9.53 -26.82
CA HIS A 171 13.90 10.32 -25.94
C HIS A 171 13.74 9.74 -24.53
N GLN A 172 14.54 8.74 -24.15
CA GLN A 172 14.45 8.04 -22.86
C GLN A 172 14.42 9.01 -21.67
N LEU A 173 15.29 10.02 -21.66
CA LEU A 173 15.33 11.01 -20.57
C LEU A 173 14.03 11.83 -20.46
N LYS A 174 13.46 12.24 -21.60
CA LYS A 174 12.18 12.97 -21.63
C LYS A 174 11.01 12.09 -21.17
N MET A 175 11.03 10.81 -21.56
CA MET A 175 10.04 9.83 -21.09
C MET A 175 10.13 9.64 -19.57
N MET A 176 11.34 9.52 -19.01
CA MET A 176 11.57 9.42 -17.57
C MET A 176 11.09 10.68 -16.85
N GLN A 177 11.41 11.86 -17.35
CA GLN A 177 10.92 13.12 -16.81
C GLN A 177 9.39 13.18 -16.82
N SER A 178 8.76 12.76 -17.92
CA SER A 178 7.31 12.71 -18.03
C SER A 178 6.70 11.75 -17.02
N ALA A 179 7.21 10.53 -16.88
CA ALA A 179 6.71 9.55 -15.90
C ALA A 179 6.82 10.07 -14.47
N LEU A 180 7.94 10.72 -14.11
CA LEU A 180 8.12 11.32 -12.79
C LEU A 180 7.15 12.49 -12.57
N HIS A 181 6.92 13.36 -13.56
CA HIS A 181 5.97 14.48 -13.45
C HIS A 181 4.54 13.97 -13.19
N HIS A 182 4.11 12.89 -13.87
CA HIS A 182 2.80 12.28 -13.64
C HIS A 182 2.68 11.64 -12.24
N LEU A 183 3.79 11.12 -11.69
CA LEU A 183 3.82 10.48 -10.38
C LEU A 183 3.74 11.48 -9.20
N ILE A 184 4.17 12.74 -9.38
CA ILE A 184 4.29 13.72 -8.29
C ILE A 184 2.95 14.00 -7.62
N LEU A 185 1.92 14.39 -8.37
CA LEU A 185 0.64 14.80 -7.80
C LEU A 185 -0.07 13.66 -7.04
N PRO A 186 -0.27 12.46 -7.63
CA PRO A 186 -0.86 11.33 -6.91
C PRO A 186 -0.06 10.95 -5.66
N THR A 187 1.28 10.99 -5.74
CA THR A 187 2.15 10.70 -4.59
C THR A 187 2.01 11.74 -3.49
N LEU A 188 1.87 13.03 -3.81
CA LEU A 188 1.66 14.09 -2.81
C LEU A 188 0.30 13.97 -2.12
N VAL A 189 -0.76 13.67 -2.88
CA VAL A 189 -2.12 13.49 -2.34
C VAL A 189 -2.16 12.40 -1.28
N LEU A 190 -1.60 11.23 -1.60
CA LEU A 190 -1.52 10.09 -0.67
C LEU A 190 -0.42 10.30 0.37
N GLY A 191 0.64 11.00 0.01
CA GLY A 191 1.83 11.21 0.83
C GLY A 191 1.59 12.14 2.01
N ILE A 192 0.82 13.22 1.86
CA ILE A 192 0.57 14.17 2.95
C ILE A 192 -0.03 13.47 4.18
N PRO A 193 -1.20 12.78 4.10
CA PRO A 193 -1.74 12.07 5.25
C PRO A 193 -0.82 10.93 5.73
N SER A 194 -0.13 10.24 4.81
CA SER A 194 0.80 9.16 5.15
C SER A 194 2.03 9.65 5.92
N ILE A 195 2.58 10.81 5.55
CA ILE A 195 3.68 11.46 6.29
C ILE A 195 3.26 11.78 7.72
N LEU A 196 2.09 12.38 7.89
CA LEU A 196 1.55 12.73 9.20
C LEU A 196 1.31 11.48 10.06
N GLU A 197 0.87 10.40 9.46
CA GLU A 197 0.63 9.14 10.17
C GLU A 197 1.93 8.46 10.58
N VAL A 198 2.91 8.36 9.68
CA VAL A 198 4.25 7.83 10.00
C VAL A 198 4.94 8.69 11.06
N MET A 199 4.84 10.01 10.96
CA MET A 199 5.31 10.95 11.98
C MET A 199 4.68 10.63 13.35
N ARG A 200 3.38 10.43 13.41
CA ARG A 200 2.65 10.12 14.65
C ARG A 200 3.09 8.77 15.25
N PHE A 201 3.14 7.71 14.46
CA PHE A 201 3.61 6.38 14.94
C PHE A 201 5.02 6.46 15.49
N THR A 202 5.89 7.19 14.79
CA THR A 202 7.29 7.38 15.19
C THR A 202 7.39 8.19 16.48
N GLN A 203 6.62 9.27 16.59
CA GLN A 203 6.55 10.09 17.79
C GLN A 203 6.07 9.29 19.00
N GLU A 204 4.96 8.56 18.87
CA GLU A 204 4.41 7.73 19.94
C GLU A 204 5.42 6.69 20.41
N ARG A 205 6.09 6.01 19.48
CA ARG A 205 7.09 4.99 19.80
C ARG A 205 8.34 5.58 20.44
N ALA A 206 8.85 6.68 19.91
CA ALA A 206 10.01 7.38 20.48
C ALA A 206 9.71 7.90 21.89
N ASN A 207 8.53 8.46 22.11
CA ASN A 207 8.08 8.90 23.44
C ASN A 207 7.99 7.74 24.43
N TYR A 208 7.49 6.58 23.99
CA TYR A 208 7.45 5.38 24.82
C TYR A 208 8.87 4.96 25.26
N VAL A 209 9.81 4.91 24.30
CA VAL A 209 11.20 4.55 24.57
C VAL A 209 11.86 5.56 25.50
N MET A 210 11.69 6.86 25.28
CA MET A 210 12.29 7.92 26.11
C MET A 210 11.81 7.93 27.57
N LYS A 211 10.65 7.34 27.87
CA LYS A 211 10.13 7.20 29.25
C LYS A 211 10.70 6.01 30.01
N GLN A 212 11.44 5.12 29.37
CA GLN A 212 11.96 3.89 29.99
C GLN A 212 13.06 4.18 31.00
N ASN A 213 13.19 3.31 32.03
CA ASN A 213 14.14 3.48 33.11
C ASN A 213 15.61 3.46 32.63
N TYR A 214 15.94 2.65 31.62
CA TYR A 214 17.31 2.60 31.08
C TYR A 214 17.74 3.93 30.44
N ILE A 215 16.79 4.75 29.94
CA ILE A 215 17.08 6.10 29.47
C ILE A 215 17.46 7.02 30.63
N LYS A 216 16.72 6.95 31.76
CA LYS A 216 17.05 7.70 32.97
C LYS A 216 18.43 7.37 33.50
N VAL A 217 18.77 6.05 33.53
CA VAL A 217 20.10 5.59 33.92
C VAL A 217 21.18 6.11 32.97
N ALA A 218 20.95 6.14 31.66
CA ALA A 218 21.89 6.69 30.72
C ALA A 218 22.13 8.21 30.95
N GLN A 219 21.06 8.94 31.29
CA GLN A 219 21.12 10.37 31.62
C GLN A 219 21.92 10.61 32.90
N THR A 220 21.69 9.83 33.98
CA THR A 220 22.45 9.95 35.23
C THR A 220 23.94 9.57 35.08
N ARG A 221 24.27 8.74 34.06
CA ARG A 221 25.68 8.44 33.68
C ARG A 221 26.32 9.53 32.82
N GLY A 222 25.65 10.65 32.58
CA GLY A 222 26.17 11.78 31.80
C GLY A 222 26.23 11.55 30.28
N TRP A 223 25.46 10.62 29.76
CA TRP A 223 25.41 10.46 28.30
C TRP A 223 24.75 11.66 27.61
N SER A 224 25.36 12.11 26.51
CA SER A 224 24.80 13.19 25.72
C SER A 224 23.44 12.78 25.09
N ALA A 225 22.57 13.76 24.86
CA ALA A 225 21.26 13.52 24.22
C ALA A 225 21.38 12.80 22.86
N PHE A 226 22.39 13.14 22.06
CA PHE A 226 22.66 12.49 20.78
C PHE A 226 23.08 11.02 20.94
N ARG A 227 23.91 10.69 21.95
CA ARG A 227 24.31 9.31 22.24
C ARG A 227 23.10 8.49 22.68
N ILE A 228 22.24 9.03 23.54
CA ILE A 228 20.99 8.39 23.98
C ILE A 228 20.07 8.15 22.78
N PHE A 229 19.90 9.17 21.94
CA PHE A 229 19.08 9.07 20.75
C PHE A 229 19.55 7.93 19.83
N ARG A 230 20.84 7.95 19.44
CA ARG A 230 21.40 6.95 18.51
C ARG A 230 21.36 5.53 19.07
N SER A 231 21.80 5.34 20.34
CA SER A 231 21.99 4.01 20.93
C SER A 231 20.69 3.41 21.46
N HIS A 232 19.80 4.22 22.00
CA HIS A 232 18.61 3.71 22.68
C HIS A 232 17.31 4.04 21.95
N VAL A 233 17.13 5.30 21.51
CA VAL A 233 15.85 5.69 20.92
C VAL A 233 15.70 5.08 19.53
N LEU A 234 16.65 5.27 18.63
CA LEU A 234 16.61 4.67 17.28
C LEU A 234 16.59 3.15 17.34
N GLY A 235 17.54 2.54 18.06
CA GLY A 235 17.68 1.08 18.11
C GLY A 235 16.47 0.33 18.66
N ASN A 236 15.69 0.95 19.59
CA ASN A 236 14.52 0.34 20.18
C ASN A 236 13.19 0.81 19.53
N SER A 237 13.22 1.89 18.75
CA SER A 237 12.01 2.38 18.06
C SER A 237 11.87 1.78 16.67
N LEU A 238 12.92 1.79 15.84
CA LEU A 238 12.82 1.37 14.44
C LEU A 238 12.33 -0.08 14.25
N PRO A 239 12.88 -1.10 14.94
CA PRO A 239 12.39 -2.47 14.77
C PRO A 239 10.90 -2.63 15.12
N ALA A 240 10.42 -1.91 16.13
CA ALA A 240 9.04 -1.95 16.55
C ALA A 240 8.09 -1.18 15.60
N LEU A 241 8.59 -0.25 14.79
CA LEU A 241 7.81 0.48 13.77
C LEU A 241 7.59 -0.34 12.51
N ILE A 242 8.50 -1.25 12.15
CA ILE A 242 8.42 -2.02 10.89
C ILE A 242 7.06 -2.69 10.69
N PRO A 243 6.50 -3.45 11.65
CA PRO A 243 5.18 -4.05 11.46
C PRO A 243 4.05 -3.03 11.32
N THR A 244 4.16 -1.87 11.97
CA THR A 244 3.17 -0.80 11.87
C THR A 244 3.21 -0.14 10.50
N ILE A 245 4.40 0.11 9.97
CA ILE A 245 4.64 0.65 8.64
C ILE A 245 4.15 -0.33 7.56
N ALA A 246 4.46 -1.62 7.71
CA ALA A 246 3.98 -2.65 6.79
C ALA A 246 2.44 -2.72 6.72
N ARG A 247 1.75 -2.56 7.87
CA ARG A 247 0.30 -2.44 7.89
C ARG A 247 -0.19 -1.15 7.25
N HIS A 248 0.52 -0.04 7.45
CA HIS A 248 0.19 1.23 6.83
C HIS A 248 0.25 1.17 5.30
N PHE A 249 1.12 0.33 4.74
CA PHE A 249 1.14 0.06 3.30
C PHE A 249 -0.21 -0.44 2.76
N THR A 250 -0.93 -1.28 3.53
CA THR A 250 -2.27 -1.73 3.14
C THR A 250 -3.27 -0.57 3.05
N VAL A 251 -3.14 0.42 3.93
CA VAL A 251 -3.98 1.64 3.91
C VAL A 251 -3.64 2.49 2.67
N ILE A 252 -2.34 2.68 2.38
CA ILE A 252 -1.88 3.37 1.17
C ILE A 252 -2.42 2.66 -0.08
N PHE A 253 -2.36 1.33 -0.13
CA PHE A 253 -2.87 0.54 -1.26
C PHE A 253 -4.37 0.75 -1.47
N ALA A 254 -5.17 0.69 -0.40
CA ALA A 254 -6.62 0.90 -0.49
C ALA A 254 -6.99 2.30 -0.98
N PHE A 255 -6.37 3.35 -0.44
CA PHE A 255 -6.59 4.72 -0.92
C PHE A 255 -5.97 4.96 -2.29
N GLY A 256 -4.84 4.30 -2.60
CA GLY A 256 -4.19 4.35 -3.92
C GLY A 256 -5.15 3.96 -5.03
N MET A 257 -5.90 2.87 -4.86
CA MET A 257 -6.91 2.43 -5.84
C MET A 257 -7.98 3.48 -6.13
N LEU A 258 -8.40 4.28 -5.12
CA LEU A 258 -9.34 5.37 -5.32
C LEU A 258 -8.69 6.54 -6.09
N ILE A 259 -7.45 6.87 -5.75
CA ILE A 259 -6.69 7.95 -6.37
C ILE A 259 -6.33 7.64 -7.82
N GLU A 260 -6.07 6.38 -8.16
CA GLU A 260 -5.86 5.92 -9.54
C GLU A 260 -7.02 6.32 -10.47
N ASN A 261 -8.25 6.23 -9.99
CA ASN A 261 -9.40 6.63 -10.78
C ASN A 261 -9.45 8.15 -10.99
N ILE A 262 -9.17 8.94 -9.97
CA ILE A 262 -9.21 10.42 -10.04
C ILE A 262 -8.11 10.94 -10.98
N PHE A 263 -6.90 10.41 -10.89
CA PHE A 263 -5.77 10.81 -11.73
C PHE A 263 -5.66 10.06 -13.05
N SER A 264 -6.62 9.20 -13.36
CA SER A 264 -6.56 8.30 -14.54
C SER A 264 -5.26 7.48 -14.61
N TRP A 265 -4.70 7.15 -13.45
CA TRP A 265 -3.51 6.33 -13.32
C TRP A 265 -3.80 4.89 -13.77
N GLY A 266 -2.90 4.28 -14.54
CA GLY A 266 -3.10 2.97 -15.16
C GLY A 266 -2.93 1.79 -14.19
N GLY A 267 -3.54 1.85 -13.00
CA GLY A 267 -3.44 0.81 -11.97
C GLY A 267 -4.65 -0.11 -11.86
N ILE A 268 -4.55 -1.09 -10.93
CA ILE A 268 -5.56 -2.14 -10.75
C ILE A 268 -6.88 -1.60 -10.20
N GLY A 269 -6.85 -0.51 -9.40
CA GLY A 269 -8.06 0.12 -8.88
C GLY A 269 -8.91 0.72 -9.98
N ARG A 270 -8.29 1.49 -10.89
CA ARG A 270 -8.97 2.03 -12.06
C ARG A 270 -9.47 0.92 -12.98
N TRP A 271 -8.66 -0.11 -13.21
CA TRP A 271 -9.04 -1.27 -14.00
C TRP A 271 -10.30 -1.95 -13.42
N LEU A 272 -10.36 -2.16 -12.11
CA LEU A 272 -11.53 -2.76 -11.45
C LEU A 272 -12.78 -1.86 -11.55
N ILE A 273 -12.64 -0.54 -11.37
CA ILE A 273 -13.75 0.40 -11.50
C ILE A 273 -14.30 0.39 -12.94
N ASN A 274 -13.44 0.31 -13.94
CA ASN A 274 -13.85 0.18 -15.34
C ASN A 274 -14.59 -1.14 -15.58
N ALA A 275 -14.11 -2.26 -15.05
CA ALA A 275 -14.78 -3.55 -15.15
C ALA A 275 -16.18 -3.52 -14.51
N LEU A 276 -16.33 -2.81 -13.36
CA LEU A 276 -17.63 -2.58 -12.71
C LEU A 276 -18.57 -1.75 -13.59
N ALA A 277 -18.07 -0.69 -14.21
CA ALA A 277 -18.88 0.19 -15.06
C ALA A 277 -19.47 -0.52 -16.29
N VAL A 278 -18.74 -1.50 -16.82
CA VAL A 278 -19.18 -2.28 -18.00
C VAL A 278 -19.77 -3.65 -17.63
N GLN A 279 -19.89 -3.95 -16.33
CA GLN A 279 -20.44 -5.20 -15.80
C GLN A 279 -19.72 -6.48 -16.29
N ASP A 280 -18.39 -6.39 -16.47
CA ASP A 280 -17.57 -7.58 -16.73
C ASP A 280 -17.38 -8.40 -15.43
N TYR A 281 -18.32 -9.32 -15.19
CA TYR A 281 -18.34 -10.11 -13.95
C TYR A 281 -17.12 -11.04 -13.81
N ASN A 282 -16.53 -11.49 -14.92
CA ASN A 282 -15.26 -12.24 -14.88
C ASN A 282 -14.13 -11.37 -14.36
N ALA A 283 -13.98 -10.17 -14.92
CA ALA A 283 -12.97 -9.22 -14.49
C ALA A 283 -13.18 -8.76 -13.04
N ILE A 284 -14.43 -8.50 -12.62
CA ILE A 284 -14.75 -8.13 -11.24
C ILE A 284 -14.40 -9.27 -10.27
N SER A 285 -14.79 -10.51 -10.59
CA SER A 285 -14.49 -11.70 -9.79
C SER A 285 -12.96 -11.88 -9.62
N ALA A 286 -12.24 -11.83 -10.72
CA ALA A 286 -10.78 -11.93 -10.73
C ALA A 286 -10.12 -10.79 -9.93
N GLY A 287 -10.59 -9.54 -10.08
CA GLY A 287 -10.11 -8.38 -9.32
C GLY A 287 -10.29 -8.55 -7.83
N VAL A 288 -11.44 -9.00 -7.39
CA VAL A 288 -11.73 -9.25 -5.96
C VAL A 288 -10.76 -10.28 -5.36
N VAL A 289 -10.51 -11.40 -6.06
CA VAL A 289 -9.58 -12.43 -5.58
C VAL A 289 -8.13 -11.93 -5.54
N VAL A 290 -7.67 -11.27 -6.60
CA VAL A 290 -6.27 -10.81 -6.69
C VAL A 290 -5.99 -9.70 -5.69
N ILE A 291 -6.86 -8.68 -5.61
CA ILE A 291 -6.71 -7.57 -4.68
C ILE A 291 -6.83 -8.06 -3.24
N GLY A 292 -7.86 -8.84 -2.93
CA GLY A 292 -8.07 -9.38 -1.59
C GLY A 292 -6.96 -10.34 -1.18
N GLY A 293 -6.51 -11.21 -2.08
CA GLY A 293 -5.36 -12.11 -1.88
C GLY A 293 -4.08 -11.33 -1.60
N PHE A 294 -3.80 -10.26 -2.35
CA PHE A 294 -2.64 -9.40 -2.12
C PHE A 294 -2.67 -8.73 -0.74
N VAL A 295 -3.82 -8.17 -0.33
CA VAL A 295 -3.98 -7.57 1.00
C VAL A 295 -3.76 -8.60 2.10
N LEU A 296 -4.27 -9.82 1.94
CA LEU A 296 -4.06 -10.91 2.90
C LEU A 296 -2.59 -11.36 2.97
N LEU A 297 -1.87 -11.37 1.84
CA LEU A 297 -0.43 -11.64 1.81
C LEU A 297 0.36 -10.57 2.57
N ILE A 298 0.03 -9.29 2.39
CA ILE A 298 0.66 -8.19 3.15
C ILE A 298 0.38 -8.36 4.65
N ASP A 299 -0.85 -8.69 5.05
CA ASP A 299 -1.20 -8.87 6.46
C ASP A 299 -0.48 -10.09 7.09
N LEU A 300 -0.36 -11.18 6.35
CA LEU A 300 0.42 -12.35 6.76
C LEU A 300 1.91 -12.00 6.93
N PHE A 301 2.49 -11.32 5.94
CA PHE A 301 3.87 -10.84 5.98
C PHE A 301 4.13 -9.89 7.14
N THR A 302 3.22 -8.94 7.38
CA THR A 302 3.27 -8.02 8.53
C THR A 302 3.27 -8.77 9.86
N SER A 303 2.44 -9.80 9.98
CA SER A 303 2.35 -10.64 11.18
C SER A 303 3.62 -11.46 11.40
N PHE A 304 4.23 -11.94 10.33
CA PHE A 304 5.53 -12.62 10.36
C PHE A 304 6.65 -11.67 10.80
N LEU A 305 6.74 -10.47 10.21
CA LEU A 305 7.69 -9.44 10.61
C LEU A 305 7.53 -9.06 12.09
N LYS A 306 6.30 -8.87 12.57
CA LYS A 306 6.04 -8.60 13.97
C LYS A 306 6.59 -9.70 14.87
N THR A 307 6.38 -10.95 14.51
CA THR A 307 6.84 -12.11 15.30
C THR A 307 8.36 -12.22 15.31
N LEU A 308 9.04 -11.89 14.20
CA LEU A 308 10.49 -11.90 14.11
C LEU A 308 11.16 -10.76 14.91
N LEU A 309 10.55 -9.58 14.86
CA LEU A 309 11.15 -8.34 15.36
C LEU A 309 10.74 -8.01 16.80
N ASP A 310 9.73 -8.70 17.36
CA ASP A 310 9.29 -8.47 18.73
C ASP A 310 10.08 -9.33 19.74
N PRO A 311 11.06 -8.74 20.45
CA PRO A 311 11.85 -9.48 21.43
C PRO A 311 11.04 -9.90 22.67
N SER A 312 9.88 -9.25 22.93
CA SER A 312 9.06 -9.53 24.11
C SER A 312 8.40 -10.90 24.04
N GLN A 313 8.09 -11.37 22.83
CA GLN A 313 7.56 -12.72 22.63
C GLN A 313 8.60 -13.83 22.86
N LYS A 314 9.89 -13.48 22.93
CA LYS A 314 10.96 -14.43 23.29
C LYS A 314 11.06 -14.67 24.81
N LYS A 315 10.49 -13.78 25.63
CA LYS A 315 10.56 -13.88 27.13
C LYS A 315 9.64 -14.92 27.73
N ASP A 316 8.59 -15.37 27.03
CA ASP A 316 7.67 -16.41 27.53
C ASP A 316 8.32 -17.80 27.67
N TRP A 317 9.59 -17.95 27.32
CA TRP A 317 10.36 -19.18 27.52
C TRP A 317 10.90 -19.35 28.94
N TYR A 318 10.93 -18.29 29.74
CA TYR A 318 11.49 -18.30 31.10
C TYR A 318 10.44 -18.26 32.20
N THR A 319 9.16 -18.26 31.84
CA THR A 319 8.04 -18.32 32.80
C THR A 319 7.28 -19.64 32.67
N LYS A 320 8.00 -20.76 32.82
CA LYS A 320 7.44 -22.05 33.16
C LYS A 320 8.21 -22.63 34.30
#